data_90625003ac7799e4b28ec1159981cc39
#
_entry.id   90625003ac7799e4b28ec1159981cc39
#
_cell.length_a   1.000
_cell.length_b   1.000
_cell.length_c   1.000
_cell.angle_alpha   90.00
_cell.angle_beta   90.00
_cell.angle_gamma   90.00
#
_symmetry.space_group_name_H-M   'P 1'
#
loop_
_entity.id
_entity.type
_entity.pdbx_description
1 polymer ?
#
loop_
_entity_poly.entity_id
_entity_poly.type
_entity_poly.pdbx_seq_one_letter_code
_entity_poly.pdbx_strand_id
1 'polypeptide(L)'
;LIPDKELPLYSLPSFVDEPIYVKENNYFIEYSNGKLTDYQIDSAVHFSNNGGVYLASRNGKKYILKEGRKNVGVSDRSCLDAFHRIKHEYQILRSLSPLSDVVNAVDCFDVWNHAFLVEDFFEGRDLQQYIAMEFPFDGCYARTDCSDYYWRGCKEIATKLESAIAKMHGIGFAVGDLSLSNVLINDSLEIKLIDFEAAKKLSQDFQVDIATPGFTNDAVCNYEQQDWYAFAVIVHRLFVPICPLYYLAPSLLFCQDYMVQKHFGNEAVSFLRSVRSRMLGLTPLLSHGPFIDKALQACDKLLDPENIETFMRL
;
A
#
# COMPACT_ATOMS: atom_id res chain seq x y z
N LEU A 1 -7.84 28.49 20.99
CA LEU A 1 -8.04 27.51 19.91
C LEU A 1 -8.14 26.12 20.55
N ILE A 2 -9.23 25.42 20.31
CA ILE A 2 -9.40 24.01 20.69
C ILE A 2 -9.12 23.19 19.43
N PRO A 3 -8.15 22.26 19.45
CA PRO A 3 -7.89 21.38 18.32
C PRO A 3 -9.12 20.54 17.99
N ASP A 4 -9.43 20.38 16.72
CA ASP A 4 -10.39 19.38 16.26
C ASP A 4 -9.80 18.00 16.51
N LYS A 5 -10.64 17.07 17.01
CA LYS A 5 -10.22 15.68 17.27
C LYS A 5 -10.33 14.79 16.04
N GLU A 6 -10.90 15.33 14.92
CA GLU A 6 -11.09 14.59 13.66
C GLU A 6 -11.80 13.23 13.86
N LEU A 7 -12.76 13.17 14.78
CA LEU A 7 -13.51 11.96 15.07
C LEU A 7 -14.82 11.94 14.27
N PRO A 8 -15.36 10.75 13.92
CA PRO A 8 -16.62 10.63 13.19
C PRO A 8 -17.87 10.89 14.06
N LEU A 9 -17.66 11.55 15.18
CA LEU A 9 -18.69 11.87 16.16
C LEU A 9 -18.88 13.39 16.21
N TYR A 10 -20.14 13.83 16.09
CA TYR A 10 -20.45 15.24 16.27
C TYR A 10 -20.23 15.65 17.73
N SER A 11 -19.41 16.66 17.94
CA SER A 11 -19.20 17.25 19.26
C SER A 11 -19.08 18.75 19.15
N LEU A 12 -19.77 19.46 20.04
CA LEU A 12 -19.65 20.91 20.15
C LEU A 12 -18.70 21.25 21.29
N PRO A 13 -17.83 22.28 21.11
CA PRO A 13 -17.13 22.89 22.22
C PRO A 13 -18.12 23.41 23.27
N SER A 14 -17.80 23.31 24.55
CA SER A 14 -18.68 23.69 25.67
C SER A 14 -19.13 25.15 25.67
N PHE A 15 -18.49 26.01 24.88
CA PHE A 15 -18.81 27.44 24.74
C PHE A 15 -19.63 27.77 23.49
N VAL A 16 -20.06 26.76 22.71
CA VAL A 16 -20.85 26.92 21.50
C VAL A 16 -22.25 26.34 21.73
N ASP A 17 -23.28 27.15 21.51
CA ASP A 17 -24.66 26.69 21.53
C ASP A 17 -24.94 25.84 20.29
N GLU A 18 -25.72 24.78 20.48
CA GLU A 18 -26.13 23.92 19.38
C GLU A 18 -26.98 24.69 18.35
N PRO A 19 -26.59 24.72 17.06
CA PRO A 19 -27.37 25.40 16.03
C PRO A 19 -28.79 24.83 15.91
N ILE A 20 -29.77 25.71 15.69
CA ILE A 20 -31.19 25.34 15.61
C ILE A 20 -31.42 24.27 14.54
N TYR A 21 -30.80 24.40 13.36
CA TYR A 21 -30.97 23.43 12.26
C TYR A 21 -30.42 22.03 12.60
N VAL A 22 -29.47 21.93 13.51
CA VAL A 22 -28.97 20.63 14.01
C VAL A 22 -29.98 20.02 14.96
N LYS A 23 -30.58 20.81 15.84
CA LYS A 23 -31.64 20.38 16.75
C LYS A 23 -32.90 19.91 15.98
N GLU A 24 -33.30 20.65 14.94
CA GLU A 24 -34.50 20.37 14.14
C GLU A 24 -34.34 19.12 13.25
N ASN A 25 -33.15 18.77 12.81
CA ASN A 25 -32.94 17.62 11.93
C ASN A 25 -32.62 16.31 12.65
N ASN A 26 -32.65 16.28 13.97
CA ASN A 26 -32.45 15.06 14.78
C ASN A 26 -31.17 14.27 14.47
N TYR A 27 -30.14 14.90 13.92
CA TYR A 27 -28.88 14.24 13.56
C TYR A 27 -28.29 13.42 14.72
N PHE A 28 -28.45 13.88 15.96
CA PHE A 28 -27.99 13.18 17.15
C PHE A 28 -28.67 11.85 17.41
N ILE A 29 -29.94 11.69 17.03
CA ILE A 29 -30.70 10.47 17.30
C ILE A 29 -30.14 9.32 16.45
N GLU A 30 -29.76 9.58 15.20
CA GLU A 30 -29.16 8.58 14.34
C GLU A 30 -27.75 8.20 14.83
N TYR A 31 -26.94 9.18 15.23
CA TYR A 31 -25.62 8.94 15.77
C TYR A 31 -25.65 8.24 17.13
N SER A 32 -26.57 8.61 18.00
CA SER A 32 -26.68 8.06 19.37
C SER A 32 -27.28 6.65 19.44
N ASN A 33 -28.02 6.22 18.44
CA ASN A 33 -28.68 4.91 18.40
C ASN A 33 -28.08 3.96 17.36
N GLY A 34 -27.07 4.38 16.61
CA GLY A 34 -26.44 3.58 15.56
C GLY A 34 -25.36 2.63 16.08
N LYS A 35 -25.01 1.63 15.27
CA LYS A 35 -23.92 0.68 15.57
C LYS A 35 -22.57 1.35 15.84
N LEU A 36 -22.36 2.59 15.42
CA LEU A 36 -21.13 3.34 15.67
C LEU A 36 -20.91 3.53 17.17
N THR A 37 -21.97 3.64 17.97
CA THR A 37 -21.87 3.79 19.43
C THR A 37 -21.42 2.51 20.16
N ASP A 38 -21.44 1.36 19.48
CA ASP A 38 -20.90 0.12 20.01
C ASP A 38 -19.35 0.14 20.06
N TYR A 39 -18.73 1.09 19.34
CA TYR A 39 -17.29 1.24 19.25
C TYR A 39 -16.85 2.50 19.97
N GLN A 40 -15.88 2.37 20.85
CA GLN A 40 -15.15 3.52 21.39
C GLN A 40 -14.11 3.93 20.36
N ILE A 41 -14.22 5.14 19.83
CA ILE A 41 -13.22 5.70 18.90
C ILE A 41 -12.05 6.23 19.73
N ASP A 42 -10.88 5.62 19.55
CA ASP A 42 -9.68 5.95 20.33
C ASP A 42 -8.88 7.08 19.69
N SER A 43 -8.67 7.03 18.37
CA SER A 43 -7.95 8.07 17.61
C SER A 43 -8.24 8.01 16.12
N ALA A 44 -8.02 9.12 15.42
CA ALA A 44 -7.93 9.14 13.96
C ALA A 44 -6.52 8.67 13.53
N VAL A 45 -6.46 7.73 12.59
CA VAL A 45 -5.23 7.26 11.95
C VAL A 45 -4.96 8.09 10.70
N HIS A 46 -6.00 8.30 9.91
CA HIS A 46 -5.98 9.13 8.70
C HIS A 46 -7.33 9.84 8.54
N PHE A 47 -7.31 11.05 8.01
CA PHE A 47 -8.51 11.84 7.78
C PHE A 47 -8.43 12.59 6.45
N SER A 48 -9.51 12.55 5.69
CA SER A 48 -9.64 13.24 4.40
C SER A 48 -11.09 13.71 4.17
N ASN A 49 -11.32 14.44 3.08
CA ASN A 49 -12.68 14.81 2.69
C ASN A 49 -13.57 13.60 2.37
N ASN A 50 -12.99 12.49 1.94
CA ASN A 50 -13.72 11.27 1.59
C ASN A 50 -14.24 10.52 2.82
N GLY A 51 -13.60 10.70 3.96
CA GLY A 51 -13.87 10.05 5.23
C GLY A 51 -12.61 9.93 6.08
N GLY A 52 -12.66 9.11 7.10
CA GLY A 52 -11.56 8.86 8.02
C GLY A 52 -11.26 7.38 8.21
N VAL A 53 -10.08 7.11 8.71
CA VAL A 53 -9.67 5.79 9.24
C VAL A 53 -9.38 5.98 10.71
N TYR A 54 -10.04 5.20 11.54
CA TYR A 54 -9.99 5.35 12.99
C TYR A 54 -9.55 4.06 13.67
N LEU A 55 -8.73 4.22 14.70
CA LEU A 55 -8.53 3.16 15.69
C LEU A 55 -9.71 3.20 16.64
N ALA A 56 -10.33 2.05 16.85
CA ALA A 56 -11.47 1.91 17.77
C ALA A 56 -11.38 0.65 18.61
N SER A 57 -12.12 0.60 19.71
CA SER A 57 -12.20 -0.55 20.56
C SER A 57 -13.64 -0.93 20.90
N ARG A 58 -13.89 -2.25 21.04
CA ARG A 58 -15.16 -2.81 21.52
C ARG A 58 -14.87 -4.06 22.36
N ASN A 59 -15.39 -4.09 23.57
CA ASN A 59 -15.18 -5.22 24.50
C ASN A 59 -13.70 -5.58 24.72
N GLY A 60 -12.81 -4.59 24.76
CA GLY A 60 -11.38 -4.78 24.96
C GLY A 60 -10.59 -5.24 23.73
N LYS A 61 -11.25 -5.45 22.59
CA LYS A 61 -10.60 -5.77 21.30
C LYS A 61 -10.50 -4.50 20.43
N LYS A 62 -9.35 -4.34 19.78
CA LYS A 62 -9.09 -3.22 18.83
C LYS A 62 -9.61 -3.55 17.43
N TYR A 63 -10.00 -2.51 16.72
CA TYR A 63 -10.50 -2.55 15.36
C TYR A 63 -10.02 -1.32 14.59
N ILE A 64 -10.05 -1.43 13.25
CA ILE A 64 -9.96 -0.28 12.35
C ILE A 64 -11.36 -0.01 11.81
N LEU A 65 -11.81 1.23 11.90
CA LEU A 65 -13.03 1.71 11.26
C LEU A 65 -12.66 2.62 10.09
N LYS A 66 -13.08 2.26 8.88
CA LYS A 66 -12.97 3.09 7.69
C LYS A 66 -14.33 3.75 7.44
N GLU A 67 -14.35 5.06 7.28
CA GLU A 67 -15.51 5.88 6.98
C GLU A 67 -15.52 6.27 5.50
N GLY A 68 -16.65 6.13 4.83
CA GLY A 68 -16.88 6.66 3.49
C GLY A 68 -18.13 7.52 3.45
N ARG A 69 -17.99 8.76 2.95
CA ARG A 69 -19.06 9.76 2.90
C ARG A 69 -19.75 9.77 1.55
N LYS A 70 -21.09 9.99 1.54
CA LYS A 70 -21.85 10.15 0.30
C LYS A 70 -21.47 11.42 -0.44
N ASN A 71 -21.53 11.33 -1.78
CA ASN A 71 -21.36 12.43 -2.71
C ASN A 71 -19.97 13.11 -2.69
N VAL A 72 -18.98 12.46 -2.09
CA VAL A 72 -17.58 12.94 -2.10
C VAL A 72 -16.65 11.88 -2.65
N GLY A 73 -15.51 12.31 -3.19
CA GLY A 73 -14.50 11.43 -3.74
C GLY A 73 -15.01 10.57 -4.89
N VAL A 74 -15.92 11.10 -5.71
CA VAL A 74 -16.43 10.39 -6.88
C VAL A 74 -15.29 10.13 -7.85
N SER A 75 -15.05 8.87 -8.18
CA SER A 75 -14.08 8.50 -9.23
C SER A 75 -14.65 8.85 -10.60
N ASP A 76 -13.86 9.49 -11.45
CA ASP A 76 -14.26 9.88 -12.82
C ASP A 76 -14.63 8.67 -13.69
N ARG A 77 -14.13 7.49 -13.38
CA ARG A 77 -14.33 6.26 -14.16
C ARG A 77 -15.42 5.34 -13.60
N SER A 78 -15.35 5.03 -12.32
CA SER A 78 -16.34 4.13 -11.68
C SER A 78 -17.64 4.85 -11.29
N CYS A 79 -17.65 6.19 -11.26
CA CYS A 79 -18.75 7.01 -10.75
C CYS A 79 -19.18 6.64 -9.31
N LEU A 80 -18.36 5.91 -8.56
CA LEU A 80 -18.61 5.56 -7.18
C LEU A 80 -18.03 6.62 -6.25
N ASP A 81 -18.84 7.11 -5.31
CA ASP A 81 -18.38 7.94 -4.20
C ASP A 81 -17.74 7.10 -3.08
N ALA A 82 -17.17 7.77 -2.09
CA ALA A 82 -16.50 7.11 -0.97
C ALA A 82 -17.43 6.14 -0.21
N PHE A 83 -18.70 6.48 -0.05
CA PHE A 83 -19.71 5.63 0.60
C PHE A 83 -19.87 4.27 -0.12
N HIS A 84 -19.99 4.29 -1.44
CA HIS A 84 -20.17 3.07 -2.22
C HIS A 84 -18.87 2.27 -2.34
N ARG A 85 -17.71 2.95 -2.35
CA ARG A 85 -16.40 2.25 -2.33
C ARG A 85 -16.19 1.45 -1.05
N ILE A 86 -16.52 2.01 0.13
CA ILE A 86 -16.48 1.28 1.41
C ILE A 86 -17.36 0.01 1.36
N LYS A 87 -18.56 0.11 0.82
CA LYS A 87 -19.45 -1.05 0.67
C LYS A 87 -18.90 -2.09 -0.32
N HIS A 88 -18.29 -1.62 -1.40
CA HIS A 88 -17.63 -2.50 -2.36
C HIS A 88 -16.46 -3.23 -1.71
N GLU A 89 -15.59 -2.50 -1.00
CA GLU A 89 -14.46 -3.08 -0.27
C GLU A 89 -14.92 -4.17 0.71
N TYR A 90 -16.00 -3.91 1.47
CA TYR A 90 -16.58 -4.93 2.35
C TYR A 90 -16.98 -6.20 1.61
N GLN A 91 -17.63 -6.08 0.44
CA GLN A 91 -18.03 -7.25 -0.36
C GLN A 91 -16.81 -8.05 -0.86
N ILE A 92 -15.76 -7.37 -1.27
CA ILE A 92 -14.49 -8.00 -1.67
C ILE A 92 -13.87 -8.73 -0.48
N LEU A 93 -13.70 -8.06 0.67
CA LEU A 93 -13.13 -8.65 1.88
C LEU A 93 -13.91 -9.87 2.37
N ARG A 94 -15.23 -9.85 2.25
CA ARG A 94 -16.07 -11.03 2.53
C ARG A 94 -15.73 -12.22 1.62
N SER A 95 -15.42 -11.96 0.36
CA SER A 95 -15.00 -13.00 -0.58
C SER A 95 -13.57 -13.50 -0.31
N LEU A 96 -12.72 -12.64 0.24
CA LEU A 96 -11.33 -12.94 0.61
C LEU A 96 -11.19 -13.54 2.02
N SER A 97 -12.28 -13.68 2.78
CA SER A 97 -12.26 -14.15 4.17
C SER A 97 -11.53 -15.48 4.44
N PRO A 98 -11.37 -16.43 3.48
CA PRO A 98 -10.57 -17.63 3.69
C PRO A 98 -9.06 -17.37 3.74
N LEU A 99 -8.59 -16.19 3.32
CA LEU A 99 -7.17 -15.87 3.22
C LEU A 99 -6.66 -15.24 4.52
N SER A 100 -5.73 -15.91 5.18
CA SER A 100 -5.12 -15.41 6.43
C SER A 100 -4.22 -14.19 6.23
N ASP A 101 -3.73 -13.97 5.01
CA ASP A 101 -2.81 -12.88 4.67
C ASP A 101 -3.55 -11.57 4.31
N VAL A 102 -4.88 -11.58 4.34
CA VAL A 102 -5.76 -10.44 4.08
C VAL A 102 -6.39 -9.99 5.40
N VAL A 103 -6.62 -8.67 5.56
CA VAL A 103 -7.37 -8.16 6.70
C VAL A 103 -8.80 -8.70 6.69
N ASN A 104 -9.33 -9.03 7.86
CA ASN A 104 -10.70 -9.57 7.96
C ASN A 104 -11.72 -8.46 8.19
N ALA A 105 -12.76 -8.41 7.37
CA ALA A 105 -13.90 -7.52 7.57
C ALA A 105 -14.87 -8.12 8.59
N VAL A 106 -15.08 -7.40 9.68
CA VAL A 106 -15.95 -7.81 10.80
C VAL A 106 -17.40 -7.40 10.59
N ASP A 107 -17.63 -6.14 10.18
CA ASP A 107 -18.96 -5.57 9.98
C ASP A 107 -18.91 -4.44 8.95
N CYS A 108 -20.09 -4.10 8.40
CA CYS A 108 -20.28 -2.90 7.59
C CYS A 108 -21.68 -2.36 7.86
N PHE A 109 -21.77 -1.09 8.19
CA PHE A 109 -23.04 -0.45 8.53
C PHE A 109 -23.07 1.01 8.11
N ASP A 110 -24.27 1.55 8.03
CA ASP A 110 -24.51 2.94 7.67
C ASP A 110 -24.93 3.72 8.93
N VAL A 111 -24.41 4.94 9.04
CA VAL A 111 -24.89 5.93 9.99
C VAL A 111 -25.11 7.21 9.21
N TRP A 112 -26.35 7.66 9.12
CA TRP A 112 -26.76 8.81 8.31
C TRP A 112 -26.28 8.64 6.84
N ASN A 113 -25.47 9.54 6.31
CA ASN A 113 -24.92 9.50 4.96
C ASN A 113 -23.48 8.95 4.91
N HIS A 114 -23.06 8.22 5.94
CA HIS A 114 -21.72 7.64 6.03
C HIS A 114 -21.83 6.12 6.10
N ALA A 115 -20.98 5.43 5.36
CA ALA A 115 -20.75 3.99 5.49
C ALA A 115 -19.51 3.76 6.35
N PHE A 116 -19.59 2.79 7.24
CA PHE A 116 -18.46 2.36 8.08
C PHE A 116 -18.14 0.90 7.80
N LEU A 117 -16.89 0.62 7.50
CA LEU A 117 -16.31 -0.71 7.42
C LEU A 117 -15.48 -0.95 8.68
N VAL A 118 -15.73 -2.07 9.34
CA VAL A 118 -14.99 -2.50 10.54
C VAL A 118 -14.08 -3.65 10.15
N GLU A 119 -12.79 -3.47 10.39
CA GLU A 119 -11.76 -4.46 10.14
C GLU A 119 -11.07 -4.88 11.44
N ASP A 120 -10.59 -6.13 11.50
CA ASP A 120 -9.73 -6.56 12.60
C ASP A 120 -8.45 -5.73 12.60
N PHE A 121 -8.04 -5.27 13.80
CA PHE A 121 -6.79 -4.57 13.98
C PHE A 121 -5.61 -5.55 13.87
N PHE A 122 -4.66 -5.23 13.01
CA PHE A 122 -3.38 -5.92 12.94
C PHE A 122 -2.29 -5.06 13.57
N GLU A 123 -1.62 -5.58 14.58
CA GLU A 123 -0.53 -4.87 15.24
C GLU A 123 0.74 -4.94 14.39
N GLY A 124 1.05 -3.85 13.73
CA GLY A 124 2.18 -3.76 12.81
C GLY A 124 2.31 -2.37 12.24
N ARG A 125 3.22 -2.23 11.30
CA ARG A 125 3.50 -1.01 10.54
C ARG A 125 3.44 -1.30 9.04
N ASP A 126 3.22 -0.31 8.20
CA ASP A 126 3.31 -0.50 6.76
C ASP A 126 4.77 -0.71 6.30
N LEU A 127 4.95 -1.24 5.09
CA LEU A 127 6.30 -1.51 4.56
C LEU A 127 7.10 -0.22 4.34
N GLN A 128 6.46 0.93 4.14
CA GLN A 128 7.18 2.21 4.03
C GLN A 128 7.80 2.61 5.37
N GLN A 129 7.05 2.46 6.46
CA GLN A 129 7.55 2.67 7.82
C GLN A 129 8.61 1.62 8.19
N TYR A 130 8.40 0.35 7.80
CA TYR A 130 9.39 -0.70 8.00
C TYR A 130 10.74 -0.32 7.35
N ILE A 131 10.73 0.09 6.09
CA ILE A 131 11.95 0.54 5.40
C ILE A 131 12.57 1.73 6.12
N ALA A 132 11.77 2.73 6.49
CA ALA A 132 12.29 3.91 7.17
C ALA A 132 12.97 3.62 8.51
N MET A 133 12.53 2.58 9.22
CA MET A 133 13.06 2.21 10.55
C MET A 133 14.19 1.18 10.50
N GLU A 134 14.13 0.24 9.56
CA GLU A 134 15.01 -0.93 9.53
C GLU A 134 16.10 -0.86 8.46
N PHE A 135 15.98 0.06 7.47
CA PHE A 135 16.97 0.15 6.39
C PHE A 135 18.37 0.44 6.95
N PRO A 136 19.38 -0.42 6.69
CA PRO A 136 20.67 -0.36 7.39
C PRO A 136 21.60 0.76 6.92
N PHE A 137 21.26 1.47 5.84
CA PHE A 137 22.07 2.51 5.22
C PHE A 137 21.41 3.88 5.34
N ASP A 138 21.17 4.31 6.58
CA ASP A 138 20.63 5.63 6.86
C ASP A 138 21.74 6.67 6.92
N GLY A 139 21.83 7.50 5.89
CA GLY A 139 22.71 8.66 5.85
C GLY A 139 24.20 8.33 5.97
N CYS A 140 24.87 8.86 7.00
CA CYS A 140 26.33 8.78 7.16
C CYS A 140 26.85 7.51 7.86
N TYR A 141 25.97 6.65 8.38
CA TYR A 141 26.36 5.52 9.22
C TYR A 141 25.82 4.19 8.66
N ALA A 142 26.61 3.56 7.77
CA ALA A 142 26.31 2.20 7.33
C ALA A 142 26.47 1.23 8.53
N ARG A 143 25.38 0.60 8.97
CA ARG A 143 25.40 -0.52 9.90
C ARG A 143 25.71 -1.81 9.11
N THR A 144 26.97 -2.02 8.79
CA THR A 144 27.42 -3.19 8.02
C THR A 144 27.04 -4.52 8.65
N ASP A 145 26.91 -4.55 9.98
CA ASP A 145 26.59 -5.77 10.75
C ASP A 145 25.10 -6.18 10.62
N CYS A 146 24.24 -5.27 10.17
CA CYS A 146 22.79 -5.51 10.04
C CYS A 146 22.34 -5.82 8.61
N SER A 147 23.24 -5.68 7.61
CA SER A 147 22.87 -5.84 6.19
C SER A 147 22.40 -7.26 5.87
N ASP A 148 23.09 -8.27 6.41
CA ASP A 148 22.72 -9.70 6.22
C ASP A 148 21.37 -10.04 6.86
N TYR A 149 21.09 -9.52 8.05
CA TYR A 149 19.81 -9.70 8.72
C TYR A 149 18.67 -9.02 7.94
N TYR A 150 18.88 -7.76 7.55
CA TYR A 150 17.90 -6.99 6.82
C TYR A 150 17.52 -7.62 5.48
N TRP A 151 18.52 -8.02 4.67
CA TRP A 151 18.20 -8.57 3.35
C TRP A 151 17.51 -9.93 3.43
N ARG A 152 17.81 -10.75 4.45
CA ARG A 152 17.08 -12.00 4.71
C ARG A 152 15.63 -11.73 5.08
N GLY A 153 15.39 -10.71 5.91
CA GLY A 153 14.05 -10.21 6.21
C GLY A 153 13.32 -9.76 4.94
N CYS A 154 13.99 -8.99 4.06
CA CYS A 154 13.41 -8.57 2.77
C CYS A 154 13.01 -9.77 1.89
N LYS A 155 13.85 -10.80 1.84
CA LYS A 155 13.55 -12.05 1.10
C LYS A 155 12.35 -12.78 1.68
N GLU A 156 12.25 -12.86 3.00
CA GLU A 156 11.11 -13.48 3.69
C GLU A 156 9.81 -12.70 3.42
N ILE A 157 9.84 -11.37 3.55
CA ILE A 157 8.73 -10.48 3.23
C ILE A 157 8.27 -10.70 1.78
N ALA A 158 9.21 -10.69 0.83
CA ALA A 158 8.91 -10.91 -0.58
C ALA A 158 8.25 -12.29 -0.82
N THR A 159 8.75 -13.34 -0.18
CA THR A 159 8.19 -14.69 -0.31
C THR A 159 6.76 -14.76 0.24
N LYS A 160 6.50 -14.15 1.39
CA LYS A 160 5.15 -14.09 1.98
C LYS A 160 4.19 -13.27 1.12
N LEU A 161 4.65 -12.12 0.62
CA LEU A 161 3.85 -11.26 -0.26
C LEU A 161 3.51 -11.94 -1.59
N GLU A 162 4.49 -12.62 -2.21
CA GLU A 162 4.28 -13.44 -3.40
C GLU A 162 3.22 -14.51 -3.16
N SER A 163 3.31 -15.23 -2.04
CA SER A 163 2.33 -16.24 -1.66
C SER A 163 0.93 -15.65 -1.45
N ALA A 164 0.82 -14.49 -0.80
CA ALA A 164 -0.46 -13.82 -0.56
C ALA A 164 -1.13 -13.41 -1.88
N ILE A 165 -0.38 -12.80 -2.81
CA ILE A 165 -0.87 -12.42 -4.13
C ILE A 165 -1.31 -13.66 -4.92
N ALA A 166 -0.49 -14.71 -4.95
CA ALA A 166 -0.81 -15.94 -5.66
C ALA A 166 -2.10 -16.61 -5.12
N LYS A 167 -2.32 -16.61 -3.81
CA LYS A 167 -3.57 -17.11 -3.20
C LYS A 167 -4.78 -16.28 -3.63
N MET A 168 -4.66 -14.94 -3.67
CA MET A 168 -5.73 -14.07 -4.16
C MET A 168 -6.07 -14.35 -5.63
N HIS A 169 -5.04 -14.42 -6.49
CA HIS A 169 -5.22 -14.78 -7.90
C HIS A 169 -5.85 -16.17 -8.05
N GLY A 170 -5.45 -17.13 -7.20
CA GLY A 170 -6.01 -18.50 -7.20
C GLY A 170 -7.51 -18.57 -6.91
N ILE A 171 -8.08 -17.58 -6.21
CA ILE A 171 -9.52 -17.45 -5.97
C ILE A 171 -10.19 -16.41 -6.88
N GLY A 172 -9.46 -15.92 -7.90
CA GLY A 172 -9.98 -15.06 -8.96
C GLY A 172 -10.03 -13.56 -8.66
N PHE A 173 -9.25 -13.06 -7.68
CA PHE A 173 -9.19 -11.64 -7.33
C PHE A 173 -7.77 -11.09 -7.47
N ALA A 174 -7.68 -9.83 -7.91
CA ALA A 174 -6.47 -9.02 -7.86
C ALA A 174 -6.55 -7.99 -6.73
N VAL A 175 -5.39 -7.59 -6.23
CA VAL A 175 -5.28 -6.51 -5.21
C VAL A 175 -5.66 -5.16 -5.81
N GLY A 176 -5.18 -4.87 -7.02
CA GLY A 176 -5.54 -3.69 -7.81
C GLY A 176 -4.68 -2.45 -7.50
N ASP A 177 -4.47 -2.11 -6.22
CA ASP A 177 -3.57 -1.03 -5.78
C ASP A 177 -2.55 -1.54 -4.75
N LEU A 178 -1.71 -2.47 -5.17
CA LEU A 178 -0.64 -2.98 -4.33
C LEU A 178 0.50 -1.94 -4.21
N SER A 179 0.80 -1.53 -2.97
CA SER A 179 1.83 -0.54 -2.66
C SER A 179 2.46 -0.80 -1.30
N LEU A 180 3.53 -0.07 -0.94
CA LEU A 180 4.18 -0.22 0.37
C LEU A 180 3.26 0.12 1.55
N SER A 181 2.35 1.09 1.38
CA SER A 181 1.40 1.52 2.42
C SER A 181 0.27 0.51 2.63
N ASN A 182 0.00 -0.35 1.63
CA ASN A 182 -1.10 -1.31 1.66
C ASN A 182 -0.66 -2.72 2.09
N VAL A 183 0.57 -2.86 2.58
CA VAL A 183 1.12 -4.09 3.18
C VAL A 183 1.59 -3.79 4.58
N LEU A 184 0.90 -4.32 5.58
CA LEU A 184 1.32 -4.25 6.98
C LEU A 184 2.26 -5.40 7.31
N ILE A 185 3.19 -5.14 8.23
CA ILE A 185 4.15 -6.11 8.75
C ILE A 185 4.33 -5.93 10.25
N ASN A 186 4.41 -7.04 10.97
CA ASN A 186 4.75 -7.05 12.40
C ASN A 186 6.20 -7.45 12.66
N ASP A 187 6.62 -7.46 13.91
CA ASP A 187 7.99 -7.80 14.32
C ASP A 187 8.37 -9.27 14.07
N SER A 188 7.38 -10.16 13.87
CA SER A 188 7.58 -11.56 13.45
C SER A 188 7.62 -11.72 11.93
N LEU A 189 7.70 -10.62 11.19
CA LEU A 189 7.63 -10.58 9.72
C LEU A 189 6.36 -11.21 9.13
N GLU A 190 5.26 -11.31 9.92
CA GLU A 190 3.96 -11.66 9.36
C GLU A 190 3.39 -10.46 8.61
N ILE A 191 2.75 -10.72 7.47
CA ILE A 191 2.18 -9.67 6.63
C ILE A 191 0.66 -9.69 6.64
N LYS A 192 0.05 -8.52 6.39
CA LYS A 192 -1.37 -8.34 6.09
C LYS A 192 -1.55 -7.37 4.95
N LEU A 193 -2.28 -7.81 3.93
CA LEU A 193 -2.78 -6.93 2.88
C LEU A 193 -3.99 -6.16 3.40
N ILE A 194 -4.01 -4.86 3.15
CA ILE A 194 -5.08 -3.93 3.52
C ILE A 194 -5.48 -3.08 2.32
N ASP A 195 -6.62 -2.40 2.43
CA ASP A 195 -7.12 -1.45 1.43
C ASP A 195 -7.48 -2.10 0.09
N PHE A 196 -8.67 -2.69 0.04
CA PHE A 196 -9.19 -3.42 -1.10
C PHE A 196 -10.23 -2.63 -1.92
N GLU A 197 -10.25 -1.28 -1.80
CA GLU A 197 -11.20 -0.47 -2.57
C GLU A 197 -10.95 -0.55 -4.09
N ALA A 198 -9.69 -0.77 -4.50
CA ALA A 198 -9.29 -0.96 -5.89
C ALA A 198 -9.32 -2.42 -6.36
N ALA A 199 -9.57 -3.37 -5.47
CA ALA A 199 -9.56 -4.79 -5.81
C ALA A 199 -10.63 -5.16 -6.84
N LYS A 200 -10.30 -6.07 -7.74
CA LYS A 200 -11.14 -6.49 -8.87
C LYS A 200 -11.12 -8.00 -9.06
N LYS A 201 -12.18 -8.53 -9.68
CA LYS A 201 -12.13 -9.90 -10.18
C LYS A 201 -11.23 -9.97 -11.41
N LEU A 202 -10.39 -10.98 -11.50
CA LEU A 202 -9.51 -11.21 -12.66
C LEU A 202 -10.27 -11.38 -13.98
N SER A 203 -11.55 -11.77 -13.92
CA SER A 203 -12.42 -11.92 -15.08
C SER A 203 -13.02 -10.62 -15.62
N GLN A 204 -12.82 -9.49 -14.93
CA GLN A 204 -13.32 -8.19 -15.37
C GLN A 204 -12.40 -7.57 -16.42
N ASP A 205 -12.97 -6.71 -17.26
CA ASP A 205 -12.20 -5.90 -18.21
C ASP A 205 -11.20 -5.01 -17.45
N PHE A 206 -9.97 -5.00 -17.94
CA PHE A 206 -8.89 -4.27 -17.28
C PHE A 206 -9.08 -2.76 -17.39
N GLN A 207 -9.19 -2.12 -16.24
CA GLN A 207 -9.27 -0.66 -16.10
C GLN A 207 -8.60 -0.25 -14.79
N VAL A 208 -7.62 0.63 -14.88
CA VAL A 208 -6.96 1.22 -13.70
C VAL A 208 -7.73 2.48 -13.31
N ASP A 209 -8.51 2.41 -12.24
CA ASP A 209 -9.28 3.55 -11.69
C ASP A 209 -8.48 4.32 -10.63
N ILE A 210 -7.95 3.57 -9.66
CA ILE A 210 -7.15 4.07 -8.55
C ILE A 210 -5.83 3.30 -8.60
N ALA A 211 -4.73 4.02 -8.48
CA ALA A 211 -3.42 3.39 -8.43
C ALA A 211 -2.38 4.32 -7.80
N THR A 212 -1.56 3.75 -6.95
CA THR A 212 -0.44 4.46 -6.35
C THR A 212 0.64 4.76 -7.41
N PRO A 213 1.04 6.04 -7.58
CA PRO A 213 2.05 6.41 -8.58
C PRO A 213 3.35 5.60 -8.43
N GLY A 214 3.84 5.07 -9.56
CA GLY A 214 5.05 4.26 -9.62
C GLY A 214 4.87 2.77 -9.37
N PHE A 215 3.70 2.33 -8.88
CA PHE A 215 3.33 0.92 -8.74
C PHE A 215 2.46 0.41 -9.89
N THR A 216 2.22 1.25 -10.89
CA THR A 216 1.50 0.92 -12.12
C THR A 216 2.38 1.12 -13.33
N ASN A 217 2.00 0.52 -14.47
CA ASN A 217 2.68 0.65 -15.73
C ASN A 217 1.67 0.58 -16.88
N ASP A 218 1.75 1.51 -17.80
CA ASP A 218 0.87 1.59 -18.98
C ASP A 218 1.00 0.39 -19.93
N ALA A 219 2.08 -0.41 -19.80
CA ALA A 219 2.28 -1.62 -20.58
C ALA A 219 1.52 -2.84 -20.02
N VAL A 220 0.96 -2.73 -18.82
CA VAL A 220 0.17 -3.78 -18.20
C VAL A 220 -1.20 -3.87 -18.86
N CYS A 221 -1.65 -5.06 -19.18
CA CYS A 221 -2.90 -5.28 -19.90
C CYS A 221 -3.95 -6.12 -19.14
N ASN A 222 -3.66 -6.53 -17.93
CA ASN A 222 -4.59 -7.20 -17.03
C ASN A 222 -4.21 -6.99 -15.56
N TYR A 223 -5.16 -7.29 -14.66
CA TYR A 223 -4.99 -7.08 -13.22
C TYR A 223 -3.91 -7.97 -12.59
N GLU A 224 -3.76 -9.21 -13.09
CA GLU A 224 -2.73 -10.12 -12.60
C GLU A 224 -1.32 -9.56 -12.84
N GLN A 225 -1.09 -9.05 -14.06
CA GLN A 225 0.18 -8.41 -14.42
C GLN A 225 0.41 -7.13 -13.60
N GLN A 226 -0.65 -6.37 -13.31
CA GLN A 226 -0.57 -5.17 -12.48
C GLN A 226 -0.04 -5.51 -11.08
N ASP A 227 -0.59 -6.52 -10.43
CA ASP A 227 -0.16 -6.93 -9.09
C ASP A 227 1.28 -7.45 -9.11
N TRP A 228 1.68 -8.24 -10.12
CA TRP A 228 3.06 -8.73 -10.23
C TRP A 228 4.07 -7.63 -10.54
N TYR A 229 3.68 -6.61 -11.31
CA TYR A 229 4.52 -5.43 -11.51
C TYR A 229 4.70 -4.67 -10.19
N ALA A 230 3.61 -4.39 -9.48
CA ALA A 230 3.64 -3.70 -8.20
C ALA A 230 4.45 -4.48 -7.14
N PHE A 231 4.30 -5.82 -7.09
CA PHE A 231 5.12 -6.70 -6.27
C PHE A 231 6.61 -6.51 -6.54
N ALA A 232 7.02 -6.53 -7.81
CA ALA A 232 8.41 -6.36 -8.17
C ALA A 232 8.95 -4.97 -7.77
N VAL A 233 8.14 -3.93 -7.92
CA VAL A 233 8.47 -2.57 -7.44
C VAL A 233 8.65 -2.54 -5.93
N ILE A 234 7.74 -3.16 -5.16
CA ILE A 234 7.85 -3.26 -3.70
C ILE A 234 9.17 -3.92 -3.32
N VAL A 235 9.49 -5.08 -3.89
CA VAL A 235 10.71 -5.80 -3.57
C VAL A 235 11.95 -4.98 -3.91
N HIS A 236 11.96 -4.29 -5.06
CA HIS A 236 13.04 -3.37 -5.39
C HIS A 236 13.20 -2.26 -4.35
N ARG A 237 12.10 -1.70 -3.86
CA ARG A 237 12.14 -0.62 -2.86
C ARG A 237 12.58 -1.07 -1.47
N LEU A 238 12.41 -2.33 -1.12
CA LEU A 238 13.01 -2.90 0.10
C LEU A 238 14.54 -2.83 0.07
N PHE A 239 15.17 -3.01 -1.09
CA PHE A 239 16.63 -2.97 -1.24
C PHE A 239 17.16 -1.58 -1.58
N VAL A 240 16.40 -0.79 -2.33
CA VAL A 240 16.79 0.55 -2.76
C VAL A 240 15.57 1.48 -2.58
N PRO A 241 15.45 2.15 -1.43
CA PRO A 241 14.26 2.92 -1.06
C PRO A 241 14.19 4.29 -1.77
N ILE A 242 14.28 4.30 -3.10
CA ILE A 242 14.13 5.49 -3.95
C ILE A 242 12.83 5.46 -4.76
N CYS A 243 12.50 6.58 -5.39
CA CYS A 243 11.27 6.73 -6.18
C CYS A 243 11.15 5.64 -7.25
N PRO A 244 9.98 4.96 -7.36
CA PRO A 244 9.80 3.82 -8.26
C PRO A 244 9.52 4.20 -9.72
N LEU A 245 9.98 5.35 -10.21
CA LEU A 245 9.80 5.75 -11.61
C LEU A 245 10.67 4.95 -12.59
N TYR A 246 10.77 3.65 -12.37
CA TYR A 246 11.55 2.74 -13.21
C TYR A 246 11.09 2.71 -14.67
N TYR A 247 9.82 2.96 -14.92
CA TYR A 247 9.29 3.04 -16.29
C TYR A 247 9.80 4.25 -17.06
N LEU A 248 10.22 5.32 -16.37
CA LEU A 248 10.83 6.50 -17.00
C LEU A 248 12.33 6.35 -17.21
N ALA A 249 13.01 5.61 -16.33
CA ALA A 249 14.45 5.42 -16.39
C ALA A 249 14.83 3.96 -16.02
N PRO A 250 14.50 2.99 -16.89
CA PRO A 250 14.73 1.57 -16.61
C PRO A 250 16.20 1.22 -16.41
N SER A 251 17.12 1.99 -16.97
CA SER A 251 18.57 1.83 -16.76
C SER A 251 18.99 1.96 -15.29
N LEU A 252 18.21 2.67 -14.46
CA LEU A 252 18.46 2.76 -13.02
C LEU A 252 18.39 1.40 -12.32
N LEU A 253 17.62 0.45 -12.83
CA LEU A 253 17.57 -0.91 -12.28
C LEU A 253 18.94 -1.60 -12.30
N PHE A 254 19.77 -1.33 -13.32
CA PHE A 254 21.10 -1.90 -13.42
C PHE A 254 22.11 -1.18 -12.52
N CYS A 255 21.96 0.14 -12.38
CA CYS A 255 22.77 0.90 -11.42
C CYS A 255 22.51 0.44 -9.97
N GLN A 256 21.28 0.07 -9.67
CA GLN A 256 20.90 -0.48 -8.37
C GLN A 256 21.56 -1.83 -8.08
N ASP A 257 21.80 -2.66 -9.09
CA ASP A 257 22.46 -3.95 -8.91
C ASP A 257 23.84 -3.78 -8.25
N TYR A 258 24.59 -2.78 -8.68
CA TYR A 258 25.88 -2.48 -8.07
C TYR A 258 25.76 -2.07 -6.60
N MET A 259 24.78 -1.20 -6.29
CA MET A 259 24.51 -0.79 -4.92
C MET A 259 24.15 -1.99 -4.04
N VAL A 260 23.24 -2.83 -4.53
CA VAL A 260 22.81 -4.04 -3.82
C VAL A 260 23.96 -5.04 -3.67
N GLN A 261 24.79 -5.23 -4.70
CA GLN A 261 25.97 -6.09 -4.63
C GLN A 261 26.96 -5.64 -3.55
N LYS A 262 27.25 -4.34 -3.54
CA LYS A 262 28.21 -3.74 -2.60
C LYS A 262 27.75 -3.87 -1.15
N HIS A 263 26.44 -3.72 -0.89
CA HIS A 263 25.89 -3.61 0.46
C HIS A 263 25.28 -4.90 0.99
N PHE A 264 24.72 -5.73 0.12
CA PHE A 264 24.00 -6.96 0.46
C PHE A 264 24.58 -8.24 -0.17
N GLY A 265 25.56 -8.11 -1.06
CA GLY A 265 26.26 -9.23 -1.69
C GLY A 265 25.57 -9.82 -2.92
N ASN A 266 26.21 -10.81 -3.54
CA ASN A 266 25.79 -11.42 -4.81
C ASN A 266 24.48 -12.20 -4.73
N GLU A 267 24.18 -12.82 -3.57
CA GLU A 267 22.95 -13.58 -3.39
C GLU A 267 21.72 -12.65 -3.44
N ALA A 268 21.82 -11.47 -2.79
CA ALA A 268 20.77 -10.46 -2.83
C ALA A 268 20.55 -9.91 -4.24
N VAL A 269 21.61 -9.65 -5.01
CA VAL A 269 21.50 -9.24 -6.42
C VAL A 269 20.81 -10.31 -7.26
N SER A 270 21.22 -11.57 -7.10
CA SER A 270 20.62 -12.69 -7.86
C SER A 270 19.13 -12.82 -7.57
N PHE A 271 18.74 -12.68 -6.31
CA PHE A 271 17.34 -12.66 -5.89
C PHE A 271 16.58 -11.48 -6.54
N LEU A 272 17.12 -10.27 -6.43
CA LEU A 272 16.51 -9.07 -6.99
C LEU A 272 16.34 -9.17 -8.51
N ARG A 273 17.33 -9.71 -9.23
CA ARG A 273 17.24 -9.96 -10.67
C ARG A 273 16.13 -10.95 -11.02
N SER A 274 15.94 -12.00 -10.24
CA SER A 274 14.86 -12.96 -10.46
C SER A 274 13.47 -12.32 -10.34
N VAL A 275 13.30 -11.40 -9.40
CA VAL A 275 12.07 -10.62 -9.23
C VAL A 275 11.89 -9.61 -10.38
N ARG A 276 12.97 -8.95 -10.77
CA ARG A 276 12.97 -7.98 -11.87
C ARG A 276 12.50 -8.53 -13.19
N SER A 277 12.73 -9.80 -13.48
CA SER A 277 12.26 -10.42 -14.72
C SER A 277 10.75 -10.24 -14.94
N ARG A 278 9.98 -10.12 -13.86
CA ARG A 278 8.53 -9.82 -13.91
C ARG A 278 8.24 -8.39 -14.33
N MET A 279 9.08 -7.42 -13.93
CA MET A 279 8.97 -6.02 -14.39
C MET A 279 9.34 -5.88 -15.85
N LEU A 280 10.44 -6.52 -16.27
CA LEU A 280 10.99 -6.39 -17.63
C LEU A 280 10.03 -6.94 -18.69
N GLY A 281 9.34 -8.04 -18.41
CA GLY A 281 8.33 -8.61 -19.31
C GLY A 281 7.11 -7.71 -19.51
N LEU A 282 6.91 -6.71 -18.64
CA LEU A 282 5.78 -5.79 -18.66
C LEU A 282 6.14 -4.38 -19.12
N THR A 283 7.41 -4.12 -19.46
CA THR A 283 7.87 -2.81 -19.93
C THR A 283 8.38 -2.89 -21.38
N PRO A 284 7.53 -2.70 -22.38
CA PRO A 284 7.94 -2.73 -23.80
C PRO A 284 9.05 -1.74 -24.12
N LEU A 285 9.16 -0.64 -23.36
CA LEU A 285 10.22 0.37 -23.50
C LEU A 285 11.62 -0.16 -23.17
N LEU A 286 11.72 -1.30 -22.48
CA LEU A 286 13.02 -1.91 -22.14
C LEU A 286 13.58 -2.80 -23.27
N SER A 287 12.75 -3.22 -24.22
CA SER A 287 13.15 -4.23 -25.17
C SER A 287 13.58 -3.73 -26.55
N HIS A 288 13.31 -2.47 -26.95
CA HIS A 288 13.39 -2.15 -28.38
C HIS A 288 13.78 -0.70 -28.74
N GLY A 289 14.81 -0.14 -28.16
CA GLY A 289 15.31 1.13 -28.65
C GLY A 289 16.83 1.24 -28.64
N PRO A 290 17.49 1.71 -29.73
CA PRO A 290 18.93 1.89 -29.77
C PRO A 290 19.46 2.85 -28.69
N PHE A 291 18.60 3.63 -28.07
CA PHE A 291 18.93 4.49 -26.93
C PHE A 291 19.05 3.67 -25.64
N ILE A 292 18.18 2.69 -25.43
CA ILE A 292 18.20 1.81 -24.24
C ILE A 292 19.39 0.88 -24.32
N ASP A 293 19.69 0.28 -25.47
CA ASP A 293 20.88 -0.57 -25.63
C ASP A 293 22.16 0.21 -25.37
N LYS A 294 22.24 1.47 -25.79
CA LYS A 294 23.36 2.36 -25.47
C LYS A 294 23.42 2.73 -24.00
N ALA A 295 22.28 2.96 -23.35
CA ALA A 295 22.22 3.24 -21.92
C ALA A 295 22.61 2.01 -21.10
N LEU A 296 22.19 0.81 -21.48
CA LEU A 296 22.60 -0.44 -20.88
C LEU A 296 24.10 -0.70 -21.05
N GLN A 297 24.64 -0.50 -22.26
CA GLN A 297 26.08 -0.59 -22.51
C GLN A 297 26.89 0.46 -21.74
N ALA A 298 26.33 1.66 -21.55
CA ALA A 298 26.95 2.69 -20.72
C ALA A 298 26.91 2.31 -19.24
N CYS A 299 25.79 1.72 -18.78
CA CYS A 299 25.69 1.21 -17.40
C CYS A 299 26.63 0.03 -17.18
N ASP A 300 26.77 -0.91 -18.11
CA ASP A 300 27.74 -2.01 -18.00
C ASP A 300 29.18 -1.48 -17.89
N LYS A 301 29.51 -0.43 -18.63
CA LYS A 301 30.81 0.24 -18.52
C LYS A 301 30.97 1.03 -17.21
N LEU A 302 29.91 1.65 -16.72
CA LEU A 302 29.91 2.37 -15.42
C LEU A 302 29.98 1.41 -14.25
N LEU A 303 29.44 0.19 -14.41
CA LEU A 303 29.44 -0.86 -13.40
C LEU A 303 30.74 -1.70 -13.41
N ASP A 304 31.65 -1.44 -14.35
CA ASP A 304 32.97 -1.99 -14.33
C ASP A 304 33.73 -1.47 -13.09
N PRO A 305 34.25 -2.33 -12.19
CA PRO A 305 34.92 -1.92 -10.96
C PRO A 305 36.01 -0.88 -11.15
N GLU A 306 36.75 -0.92 -12.26
CA GLU A 306 37.83 0.05 -12.56
C GLU A 306 37.24 1.46 -12.88
N ASN A 307 36.05 1.55 -13.44
CA ASN A 307 35.45 2.82 -13.76
C ASN A 307 34.72 3.46 -12.57
N ILE A 308 34.21 2.65 -11.64
CA ILE A 308 33.45 3.11 -10.46
C ILE A 308 34.38 3.85 -9.49
N GLU A 309 35.63 3.37 -9.26
CA GLU A 309 36.57 4.08 -8.40
C GLU A 309 36.87 5.48 -8.93
N THR A 310 36.89 5.66 -10.24
CA THR A 310 37.10 6.97 -10.88
C THR A 310 35.91 7.89 -10.68
N PHE A 311 34.70 7.37 -10.76
CA PHE A 311 33.45 8.17 -10.58
C PHE A 311 33.20 8.59 -9.12
N MET A 312 33.63 7.77 -8.16
CA MET A 312 33.51 8.08 -6.72
C MET A 312 34.56 9.07 -6.23
N ARG A 313 35.57 9.41 -7.05
CA ARG A 313 36.60 10.42 -6.76
C ARG A 313 36.34 11.79 -7.37
N LEU A 314 35.29 11.93 -8.21
CA LEU A 314 34.77 13.19 -8.77
C LEU A 314 33.60 13.71 -7.94
#